data_8d3b86250cec9efb7e634f61e5cf9c88
#
_entry.id   8d3b86250cec9efb7e634f61e5cf9c88
#
_cell.length_a   1.000
_cell.length_b   1.000
_cell.length_c   1.000
_cell.angle_alpha   90.00
_cell.angle_beta   90.00
_cell.angle_gamma   90.00
#
_symmetry.space_group_name_H-M   'P 1'
#
loop_
_entity.id
_entity.type
_entity.pdbx_description
1 polymer ?
#
loop_
_entity_poly.entity_id
_entity_poly.type
_entity_poly.pdbx_seq_one_letter_code
_entity_poly.pdbx_strand_id
1 'polypeptide(L)'
;MNSDYKDVFQFEGPLARALPGYAYRPEQAAMAKAVGLALARLEPLIVEAGTGTGKTFAYLVPALLSGRSVIISTGTRTLQDQLFHRDIPLLGKALGLPVRIALLKGRANYLCRHRLELACGQGSLLPDERGAARTLARVSRWAATTKSGDLAELTDLPEQSSIWP
;
A
#
# COMPACT_ATOMS: atom_id res chain seq x y z
N MET A 1 -18.13 -18.23 -11.98
CA MET A 1 -17.41 -18.98 -10.95
C MET A 1 -17.83 -18.42 -9.59
N ASN A 2 -18.78 -19.09 -8.92
CA ASN A 2 -19.19 -18.72 -7.56
C ASN A 2 -18.12 -19.24 -6.59
N SER A 3 -17.03 -18.52 -6.43
CA SER A 3 -16.14 -18.76 -5.28
C SER A 3 -16.93 -18.39 -4.04
N ASP A 4 -17.32 -19.38 -3.27
CA ASP A 4 -18.07 -19.11 -2.04
C ASP A 4 -17.10 -18.44 -1.07
N TYR A 5 -17.20 -17.11 -0.93
CA TYR A 5 -16.35 -16.31 -0.03
C TYR A 5 -16.39 -16.86 1.40
N LYS A 6 -17.44 -17.67 1.73
CA LYS A 6 -17.55 -18.32 3.02
C LYS A 6 -16.39 -19.28 3.27
N ASP A 7 -15.98 -20.05 2.26
CA ASP A 7 -14.94 -21.07 2.42
C ASP A 7 -13.58 -20.47 2.71
N VAL A 8 -13.31 -19.25 2.21
CA VAL A 8 -12.05 -18.54 2.44
C VAL A 8 -11.86 -18.17 3.92
N PHE A 9 -12.96 -17.83 4.61
CA PHE A 9 -12.94 -17.38 6.00
C PHE A 9 -13.22 -18.49 7.02
N GLN A 10 -13.47 -19.74 6.60
CA GLN A 10 -13.75 -20.86 7.51
C GLN A 10 -12.51 -21.31 8.31
N PHE A 11 -12.72 -22.08 9.38
CA PHE A 11 -11.66 -22.60 10.23
C PHE A 11 -10.61 -23.43 9.49
N GLU A 12 -10.97 -24.12 8.43
CA GLU A 12 -10.06 -24.88 7.58
C GLU A 12 -9.81 -24.21 6.23
N GLY A 13 -10.24 -22.95 6.10
CA GLY A 13 -10.10 -22.18 4.87
C GLY A 13 -8.67 -21.71 4.59
N PRO A 14 -8.45 -21.15 3.39
CA PRO A 14 -7.15 -20.62 3.00
C PRO A 14 -6.56 -19.61 3.98
N LEU A 15 -7.37 -18.76 4.60
CA LEU A 15 -6.91 -17.77 5.58
C LEU A 15 -6.46 -18.44 6.88
N ALA A 16 -7.19 -19.44 7.38
CA ALA A 16 -6.84 -20.15 8.58
C ALA A 16 -5.50 -20.89 8.45
N ARG A 17 -5.23 -21.44 7.26
CA ARG A 17 -3.95 -22.08 6.94
C ARG A 17 -2.79 -21.11 6.79
N ALA A 18 -3.05 -19.89 6.33
CA ALA A 18 -2.01 -18.89 6.07
C ALA A 18 -1.68 -17.99 7.26
N LEU A 19 -2.58 -17.89 8.24
CA LEU A 19 -2.48 -16.95 9.36
C LEU A 19 -2.44 -17.69 10.69
N PRO A 20 -1.28 -17.75 11.38
CA PRO A 20 -1.21 -18.28 12.73
C PRO A 20 -2.16 -17.51 13.67
N GLY A 21 -2.95 -18.23 14.46
CA GLY A 21 -3.92 -17.63 15.38
C GLY A 21 -5.18 -17.05 14.71
N TYR A 22 -5.44 -17.41 13.45
CA TYR A 22 -6.68 -17.01 12.77
C TYR A 22 -7.91 -17.47 13.55
N ALA A 23 -8.86 -16.56 13.74
CA ALA A 23 -10.16 -16.86 14.31
C ALA A 23 -11.26 -16.45 13.31
N TYR A 24 -12.20 -17.33 13.09
CA TYR A 24 -13.38 -17.03 12.28
C TYR A 24 -14.19 -15.91 12.91
N ARG A 25 -14.59 -14.94 12.08
CA ARG A 25 -15.44 -13.80 12.47
C ARG A 25 -16.60 -13.70 11.49
N PRO A 26 -17.84 -13.96 11.94
CA PRO A 26 -19.01 -13.94 11.07
C PRO A 26 -19.23 -12.58 10.41
N GLU A 27 -18.92 -11.48 11.10
CA GLU A 27 -19.03 -10.11 10.57
C GLU A 27 -18.07 -9.88 9.40
N GLN A 28 -16.84 -10.42 9.49
CA GLN A 28 -15.86 -10.35 8.41
C GLN A 28 -16.34 -11.10 7.17
N ALA A 29 -16.87 -12.29 7.34
CA ALA A 29 -17.42 -13.10 6.25
C ALA A 29 -18.65 -12.45 5.63
N ALA A 30 -19.52 -11.85 6.45
CA ALA A 30 -20.70 -11.11 5.98
C ALA A 30 -20.30 -9.88 5.15
N MET A 31 -19.32 -9.11 5.61
CA MET A 31 -18.79 -7.97 4.87
C MET A 31 -18.16 -8.42 3.54
N ALA A 32 -17.36 -9.47 3.54
CA ALA A 32 -16.74 -9.99 2.32
C ALA A 32 -17.80 -10.41 1.28
N LYS A 33 -18.89 -11.06 1.73
CA LYS A 33 -20.02 -11.41 0.87
C LYS A 33 -20.69 -10.17 0.28
N ALA A 34 -20.95 -9.15 1.09
CA ALA A 34 -21.55 -7.90 0.64
C ALA A 34 -20.69 -7.18 -0.40
N VAL A 35 -19.36 -7.08 -0.15
CA VAL A 35 -18.41 -6.50 -1.11
C VAL A 35 -18.39 -7.30 -2.41
N GLY A 36 -18.35 -8.63 -2.33
CA GLY A 36 -18.37 -9.47 -3.52
C GLY A 36 -19.63 -9.29 -4.38
N LEU A 37 -20.80 -9.17 -3.74
CA LEU A 37 -22.07 -8.89 -4.44
C LEU A 37 -22.06 -7.50 -5.08
N ALA A 38 -21.59 -6.47 -4.38
CA ALA A 38 -21.50 -5.12 -4.90
C ALA A 38 -20.57 -5.05 -6.12
N LEU A 39 -19.40 -5.71 -6.05
CA LEU A 39 -18.48 -5.83 -7.18
C LEU A 39 -19.11 -6.55 -8.39
N ALA A 40 -19.85 -7.63 -8.15
CA ALA A 40 -20.51 -8.38 -9.21
C ALA A 40 -21.60 -7.55 -9.90
N ARG A 41 -22.35 -6.77 -9.15
CA ARG A 41 -23.49 -5.94 -9.63
C ARG A 41 -23.05 -4.55 -10.11
N LEU A 42 -21.81 -4.13 -9.82
CA LEU A 42 -21.34 -2.77 -10.06
C LEU A 42 -22.17 -1.72 -9.28
N GLU A 43 -22.57 -2.07 -8.08
CA GLU A 43 -23.35 -1.21 -7.21
C GLU A 43 -22.46 -0.57 -6.12
N PRO A 44 -22.75 0.65 -5.69
CA PRO A 44 -22.06 1.26 -4.56
C PRO A 44 -22.42 0.51 -3.26
N LEU A 45 -21.45 0.39 -2.36
CA LEU A 45 -21.60 -0.21 -1.04
C LEU A 45 -20.93 0.67 0.00
N ILE A 46 -21.65 1.02 1.05
CA ILE A 46 -21.11 1.68 2.24
C ILE A 46 -21.13 0.68 3.38
N VAL A 47 -20.00 0.51 4.06
CA VAL A 47 -19.87 -0.42 5.18
C VAL A 47 -19.29 0.31 6.38
N GLU A 48 -19.99 0.22 7.50
CA GLU A 48 -19.48 0.58 8.81
C GLU A 48 -19.15 -0.68 9.59
N ALA A 49 -17.92 -0.76 10.12
CA ALA A 49 -17.46 -1.87 10.93
C ALA A 49 -16.44 -1.40 11.95
N GLY A 50 -16.53 -1.88 13.19
CA GLY A 50 -15.63 -1.52 14.28
C GLY A 50 -14.17 -1.90 14.01
N THR A 51 -13.26 -1.41 14.87
CA THR A 51 -11.84 -1.82 14.83
C THR A 51 -11.72 -3.30 15.17
N GLY A 52 -10.73 -3.98 14.58
CA GLY A 52 -10.48 -5.40 14.86
C GLY A 52 -11.40 -6.41 14.14
N THR A 53 -12.42 -5.98 13.40
CA THR A 53 -13.32 -6.88 12.67
C THR A 53 -12.68 -7.56 11.45
N GLY A 54 -11.46 -7.17 11.08
CA GLY A 54 -10.76 -7.72 9.91
C GLY A 54 -11.22 -7.14 8.57
N LYS A 55 -11.69 -5.88 8.57
CA LYS A 55 -12.15 -5.15 7.37
C LYS A 55 -11.25 -5.31 6.16
N THR A 56 -9.94 -5.21 6.37
CA THR A 56 -8.95 -5.27 5.29
C THR A 56 -9.11 -6.53 4.46
N PHE A 57 -9.15 -7.70 5.10
CA PHE A 57 -9.32 -8.95 4.37
C PHE A 57 -10.73 -9.12 3.81
N ALA A 58 -11.73 -8.58 4.52
CA ALA A 58 -13.12 -8.64 4.07
C ALA A 58 -13.36 -7.94 2.73
N TYR A 59 -12.62 -6.86 2.40
CA TYR A 59 -12.72 -6.25 1.08
C TYR A 59 -11.65 -6.75 0.10
N LEU A 60 -10.44 -7.11 0.56
CA LEU A 60 -9.37 -7.59 -0.31
C LEU A 60 -9.69 -8.94 -0.93
N VAL A 61 -10.22 -9.89 -0.16
CA VAL A 61 -10.53 -11.23 -0.66
C VAL A 61 -11.47 -11.19 -1.86
N PRO A 62 -12.67 -10.57 -1.79
CA PRO A 62 -13.53 -10.48 -2.96
C PRO A 62 -12.94 -9.64 -4.10
N ALA A 63 -12.15 -8.61 -3.80
CA ALA A 63 -11.46 -7.84 -4.82
C ALA A 63 -10.47 -8.71 -5.62
N LEU A 64 -9.64 -9.50 -4.95
CA LEU A 64 -8.68 -10.41 -5.59
C LEU A 64 -9.38 -11.54 -6.36
N LEU A 65 -10.42 -12.13 -5.78
CA LEU A 65 -11.19 -13.22 -6.42
C LEU A 65 -12.01 -12.74 -7.62
N SER A 66 -12.32 -11.44 -7.70
CA SER A 66 -13.08 -10.88 -8.83
C SER A 66 -12.31 -10.96 -10.16
N GLY A 67 -10.98 -11.09 -10.14
CA GLY A 67 -10.13 -11.04 -11.33
C GLY A 67 -10.12 -9.68 -12.04
N ARG A 68 -10.71 -8.64 -11.45
CA ARG A 68 -10.81 -7.29 -12.03
C ARG A 68 -9.63 -6.42 -11.63
N SER A 69 -9.39 -5.35 -12.39
CA SER A 69 -8.52 -4.26 -11.96
C SER A 69 -9.24 -3.44 -10.90
N VAL A 70 -8.62 -3.32 -9.72
CA VAL A 70 -9.20 -2.64 -8.55
C VAL A 70 -8.26 -1.55 -8.07
N ILE A 71 -8.80 -0.40 -7.74
CA ILE A 71 -8.08 0.70 -7.09
C ILE A 71 -8.50 0.74 -5.62
N ILE A 72 -7.52 0.70 -4.71
CA ILE A 72 -7.74 0.82 -3.27
C ILE A 72 -7.15 2.13 -2.81
N SER A 73 -8.01 3.04 -2.35
CA SER A 73 -7.59 4.31 -1.76
C SER A 73 -7.57 4.21 -0.23
N THR A 74 -6.52 4.72 0.39
CA THR A 74 -6.34 4.71 1.85
C THR A 74 -6.04 6.10 2.37
N GLY A 75 -6.44 6.39 3.61
CA GLY A 75 -6.21 7.69 4.26
C GLY A 75 -4.80 7.86 4.83
N THR A 76 -4.00 6.80 4.97
CA THR A 76 -2.67 6.88 5.59
C THR A 76 -1.62 6.10 4.79
N ARG A 77 -0.37 6.62 4.80
CA ARG A 77 0.79 5.94 4.20
C ARG A 77 1.05 4.58 4.86
N THR A 78 0.95 4.50 6.18
CA THR A 78 1.15 3.27 6.94
C THR A 78 0.23 2.14 6.47
N LEU A 79 -1.06 2.44 6.27
CA LEU A 79 -2.01 1.43 5.76
C LEU A 79 -1.71 1.08 4.30
N GLN A 80 -1.31 2.05 3.50
CA GLN A 80 -0.93 1.83 2.10
C GLN A 80 0.28 0.89 1.99
N ASP A 81 1.33 1.12 2.79
CA ASP A 81 2.53 0.27 2.83
C ASP A 81 2.19 -1.13 3.38
N GLN A 82 1.34 -1.22 4.41
CA GLN A 82 0.85 -2.49 4.94
C GLN A 82 0.12 -3.31 3.87
N LEU A 83 -0.79 -2.70 3.12
CA LEU A 83 -1.52 -3.37 2.04
C LEU A 83 -0.59 -3.87 0.96
N PHE A 84 0.34 -3.02 0.51
CA PHE A 84 1.24 -3.32 -0.60
C PHE A 84 2.28 -4.37 -0.26
N HIS A 85 2.94 -4.25 0.90
CA HIS A 85 4.08 -5.12 1.24
C HIS A 85 3.69 -6.37 2.02
N ARG A 86 2.53 -6.40 2.68
CA ARG A 86 2.13 -7.51 3.56
C ARG A 86 0.81 -8.16 3.16
N ASP A 87 -0.29 -7.40 3.20
CA ASP A 87 -1.62 -7.98 3.19
C ASP A 87 -2.01 -8.55 1.81
N ILE A 88 -1.75 -7.82 0.73
CA ILE A 88 -2.07 -8.31 -0.63
C ILE A 88 -1.17 -9.49 -1.05
N PRO A 89 0.17 -9.45 -0.86
CA PRO A 89 1.02 -10.60 -1.13
C PRO A 89 0.66 -11.86 -0.33
N LEU A 90 0.33 -11.68 0.96
CA LEU A 90 -0.11 -12.78 1.83
C LEU A 90 -1.39 -13.42 1.29
N LEU A 91 -2.39 -12.61 0.95
CA LEU A 91 -3.65 -13.09 0.40
C LEU A 91 -3.47 -13.73 -0.97
N GLY A 92 -2.65 -13.18 -1.84
CA GLY A 92 -2.32 -13.78 -3.13
C GLY A 92 -1.76 -15.19 -2.95
N LYS A 93 -0.82 -15.38 -2.01
CA LYS A 93 -0.26 -16.69 -1.66
C LYS A 93 -1.31 -17.62 -1.05
N ALA A 94 -2.09 -17.14 -0.10
CA ALA A 94 -3.12 -17.94 0.59
C ALA A 94 -4.22 -18.43 -0.37
N LEU A 95 -4.58 -17.60 -1.34
CA LEU A 95 -5.62 -17.91 -2.34
C LEU A 95 -5.06 -18.61 -3.59
N GLY A 96 -3.75 -18.78 -3.70
CA GLY A 96 -3.11 -19.37 -4.89
C GLY A 96 -3.27 -18.50 -6.16
N LEU A 97 -3.37 -17.19 -6.01
CA LEU A 97 -3.63 -16.25 -7.11
C LEU A 97 -2.36 -15.50 -7.52
N PRO A 98 -2.07 -15.39 -8.83
CA PRO A 98 -1.04 -14.48 -9.31
C PRO A 98 -1.54 -13.03 -9.17
N VAL A 99 -0.96 -12.26 -8.25
CA VAL A 99 -1.37 -10.88 -8.01
C VAL A 99 -0.33 -9.91 -8.58
N ARG A 100 -0.77 -8.98 -9.42
CA ARG A 100 0.02 -7.84 -9.88
C ARG A 100 -0.47 -6.59 -9.16
N ILE A 101 0.42 -5.95 -8.42
CA ILE A 101 0.11 -4.76 -7.62
C ILE A 101 1.03 -3.62 -8.00
N ALA A 102 0.52 -2.41 -7.92
CA ALA A 102 1.28 -1.17 -8.04
C ALA A 102 0.91 -0.23 -6.88
N LEU A 103 1.88 0.53 -6.41
CA LEU A 103 1.72 1.50 -5.34
C LEU A 103 1.87 2.90 -5.93
N LEU A 104 0.90 3.78 -5.65
CA LEU A 104 0.97 5.19 -6.00
C LEU A 104 0.72 6.03 -4.75
N LYS A 105 1.71 6.82 -4.38
CA LYS A 105 1.64 7.80 -3.28
C LYS A 105 1.35 9.20 -3.84
N GLY A 106 1.03 10.15 -2.99
CA GLY A 106 0.90 11.55 -3.39
C GLY A 106 2.25 12.08 -3.93
N ARG A 107 2.20 13.02 -4.86
CA ARG A 107 3.37 13.60 -5.56
C ARG A 107 4.51 14.03 -4.62
N ALA A 108 4.18 14.57 -3.45
CA ALA A 108 5.17 15.02 -2.46
C ALA A 108 6.02 13.87 -1.88
N ASN A 109 5.64 12.60 -2.09
CA ASN A 109 6.42 11.45 -1.65
C ASN A 109 7.47 11.00 -2.67
N TYR A 110 7.53 11.63 -3.84
CA TYR A 110 8.46 11.28 -4.89
C TYR A 110 9.47 12.38 -5.16
N LEU A 111 10.68 11.98 -5.54
CA LEU A 111 11.71 12.89 -5.96
C LEU A 111 11.26 13.70 -7.20
N CYS A 112 11.36 15.02 -7.10
CA CYS A 112 11.23 15.89 -8.25
C CYS A 112 12.61 16.14 -8.87
N ARG A 113 12.89 15.54 -10.03
CA ARG A 113 14.19 15.67 -10.71
C ARG A 113 14.50 17.12 -11.06
N HIS A 114 13.52 17.87 -11.53
CA HIS A 114 13.70 19.30 -11.85
C HIS A 114 14.13 20.11 -10.63
N ARG A 115 13.51 19.90 -9.46
CA ARG A 115 13.92 20.59 -8.23
C ARG A 115 15.29 20.16 -7.75
N LEU A 116 15.64 18.88 -7.91
CA LEU A 116 16.98 18.39 -7.61
C LEU A 116 18.04 19.08 -8.49
N GLU A 117 17.79 19.20 -9.79
CA GLU A 117 18.69 19.88 -10.73
C GLU A 117 18.85 21.36 -10.37
N LEU A 118 17.77 22.07 -10.05
CA LEU A 118 17.84 23.44 -9.58
C LEU A 118 18.65 23.58 -8.30
N ALA A 119 18.45 22.68 -7.32
CA ALA A 119 19.18 22.69 -6.05
C ALA A 119 20.67 22.42 -6.26
N CYS A 120 21.03 21.52 -7.19
CA CYS A 120 22.42 21.25 -7.56
C CYS A 120 23.07 22.45 -8.27
N GLY A 121 22.32 23.16 -9.12
CA GLY A 121 22.81 24.33 -9.85
C GLY A 121 22.96 25.59 -8.99
N GLN A 122 22.12 25.75 -7.96
CA GLN A 122 22.13 26.90 -7.07
C GLN A 122 23.08 26.76 -5.86
N GLY A 123 23.82 25.74 -5.77
CA GLY A 123 24.84 25.21 -4.84
C GLY A 123 25.35 26.02 -3.64
N SER A 124 24.95 27.26 -3.45
CA SER A 124 25.59 28.17 -2.50
C SER A 124 24.65 29.05 -1.67
N LEU A 125 23.35 28.83 -1.68
CA LEU A 125 22.41 29.74 -1.01
C LEU A 125 21.71 29.16 0.23
N LEU A 126 22.11 27.98 0.70
CA LEU A 126 21.50 27.38 1.90
C LEU A 126 22.26 27.78 3.17
N PRO A 127 21.56 28.13 4.26
CA PRO A 127 22.18 28.66 5.48
C PRO A 127 23.13 27.71 6.20
N ASP A 128 23.05 26.38 5.95
CA ASP A 128 23.97 25.35 6.46
C ASP A 128 24.65 24.64 5.30
N GLU A 129 25.69 25.25 4.73
CA GLU A 129 26.33 24.82 3.50
C GLU A 129 26.93 23.41 3.55
N ARG A 130 27.47 22.97 4.68
CA ARG A 130 28.16 21.68 4.76
C ARG A 130 27.20 20.49 4.89
N GLY A 131 26.16 20.62 5.69
CA GLY A 131 25.13 19.59 5.89
C GLY A 131 24.25 19.43 4.65
N ALA A 132 23.80 20.54 4.10
CA ALA A 132 22.95 20.57 2.90
C ALA A 132 23.67 20.01 1.67
N ALA A 133 24.93 20.37 1.44
CA ALA A 133 25.72 19.85 0.31
C ALA A 133 25.93 18.32 0.38
N ARG A 134 26.20 17.78 1.57
CA ARG A 134 26.32 16.32 1.77
C ARG A 134 25.00 15.60 1.49
N THR A 135 23.90 16.15 1.98
CA THR A 135 22.57 15.59 1.78
C THR A 135 22.18 15.64 0.30
N LEU A 136 22.44 16.76 -0.37
CA LEU A 136 22.17 16.93 -1.80
C LEU A 136 22.98 15.93 -2.65
N ALA A 137 24.27 15.77 -2.37
CA ALA A 137 25.12 14.80 -3.05
C ALA A 137 24.65 13.35 -2.83
N ARG A 138 24.10 13.04 -1.65
CA ARG A 138 23.50 11.73 -1.35
C ARG A 138 22.22 11.50 -2.13
N VAL A 139 21.31 12.48 -2.12
CA VAL A 139 20.05 12.41 -2.89
C VAL A 139 20.35 12.28 -4.38
N SER A 140 21.33 13.02 -4.91
CA SER A 140 21.73 12.93 -6.32
C SER A 140 22.26 11.54 -6.71
N ARG A 141 23.07 10.92 -5.85
CA ARG A 141 23.56 9.54 -6.09
C ARG A 141 22.42 8.54 -6.07
N TRP A 142 21.51 8.64 -5.09
CA TRP A 142 20.33 7.79 -5.03
C TRP A 142 19.41 8.00 -6.22
N ALA A 143 19.19 9.25 -6.66
CA ALA A 143 18.39 9.60 -7.82
C ALA A 143 18.85 8.93 -9.12
N ALA A 144 20.15 8.62 -9.24
CA ALA A 144 20.70 7.91 -10.38
C ALA A 144 20.39 6.41 -10.38
N THR A 145 20.03 5.84 -9.22
CA THR A 145 19.86 4.38 -9.04
C THR A 145 18.45 3.96 -8.73
N THR A 146 17.64 4.86 -8.15
CA THR A 146 16.25 4.54 -7.82
C THR A 146 15.40 4.24 -9.06
N LYS A 147 14.54 3.24 -8.95
CA LYS A 147 13.54 2.90 -9.98
C LYS A 147 12.19 3.53 -9.70
N SER A 148 11.86 3.74 -8.43
CA SER A 148 10.56 4.26 -7.99
C SER A 148 10.56 5.78 -7.82
N GLY A 149 11.70 6.35 -7.40
CA GLY A 149 11.81 7.72 -6.94
C GLY A 149 11.10 7.99 -5.61
N ASP A 150 10.65 6.96 -4.89
CA ASP A 150 9.96 7.09 -3.61
C ASP A 150 10.95 7.52 -2.51
N LEU A 151 10.71 8.68 -1.92
CA LEU A 151 11.56 9.25 -0.87
C LEU A 151 11.66 8.37 0.38
N ALA A 152 10.73 7.46 0.59
CA ALA A 152 10.79 6.47 1.68
C ALA A 152 11.98 5.50 1.55
N GLU A 153 12.60 5.37 0.37
CA GLU A 153 13.86 4.61 0.19
C GLU A 153 15.06 5.28 0.89
N LEU A 154 14.96 6.57 1.20
CA LEU A 154 15.98 7.36 1.88
C LEU A 154 15.79 7.34 3.41
N THR A 155 15.90 6.16 4.01
CA THR A 155 15.57 5.91 5.44
C THR A 155 16.35 6.77 6.45
N ASP A 156 17.52 7.28 6.07
CA ASP A 156 18.42 8.03 6.97
C ASP A 156 18.29 9.55 6.80
N LEU A 157 17.35 10.04 6.00
CA LEU A 157 17.09 11.47 5.85
C LEU A 157 15.84 11.86 6.61
N PRO A 158 15.91 12.85 7.51
CA PRO A 158 14.73 13.35 8.22
C PRO A 158 13.68 13.85 7.22
N GLU A 159 12.40 13.51 7.45
CA GLU A 159 11.28 14.04 6.65
C GLU A 159 11.21 15.57 6.66
N GLN A 160 11.78 16.20 7.68
CA GLN A 160 11.82 17.66 7.88
C GLN A 160 13.14 18.29 7.43
N SER A 161 13.92 17.62 6.59
CA SER A 161 15.16 18.21 6.07
C SER A 161 14.86 19.47 5.26
N SER A 162 15.63 20.53 5.46
CA SER A 162 15.50 21.83 4.77
C SER A 162 15.67 21.76 3.24
N ILE A 163 16.07 20.61 2.72
CA ILE A 163 16.16 20.38 1.27
C ILE A 163 14.82 19.94 0.64
N TRP A 164 13.82 19.60 1.46
CA TRP A 164 12.47 19.32 0.96
C TRP A 164 11.67 20.62 0.92
N PRO A 165 11.00 20.92 -0.19
CA PRO A 165 10.11 22.09 -0.28
C PRO A 165 8.85 21.92 0.54
#